data_f97555e2d77c4b7c994e981331741a6d
#
_entry.id   f97555e2d77c4b7c994e981331741a6d
#
_cell.length_a   1.000
_cell.length_b   1.000
_cell.length_c   1.000
_cell.angle_alpha   90.00
_cell.angle_beta   90.00
_cell.angle_gamma   90.00
#
_symmetry.space_group_name_H-M   'P 1'
#
loop_
_entity.id
_entity.type
_entity.pdbx_description
1 polymer ?
#
loop_
_entity_poly.entity_id
_entity_poly.type
_entity_poly.pdbx_seq_one_letter_code
_entity_poly.pdbx_strand_id
1 'polypeptide(L)'
;MHPKNRIAAAGAVLALAAGLTPAVATGAGAAPPEQSDLARHGPRVAVVVPGASPRHWDPLTDDKWSFDGNQVVLTEPGTAPSGPRRPFEYAVVTKGPELSSVAISAQVRIDEAVEVTNRDVIIVWNYQSPTRFHYAHLSTDNTIYPHNGIFVVADADRLRLDDQWDPAASRGAAPAITDAEWHDVLVTHDTRTGRIEVRLDGAREPLMTATDTTLTRGRIGFGSFDNFGRVRHVGAVGLVAP
;
A
#
# COMPACT_ATOMS: atom_id res chain seq x y z
N MET A 1 -15.34 24.04 25.90
CA MET A 1 -14.22 24.38 25.00
C MET A 1 -12.95 23.77 25.55
N HIS A 2 -12.49 22.66 24.97
CA HIS A 2 -11.22 22.02 25.33
C HIS A 2 -10.32 22.10 24.10
N PRO A 3 -9.09 22.58 24.17
CA PRO A 3 -8.19 22.60 23.04
C PRO A 3 -7.69 21.17 22.75
N LYS A 4 -7.97 20.65 21.57
CA LYS A 4 -7.37 19.42 21.07
C LYS A 4 -5.91 19.70 20.70
N ASN A 5 -4.97 19.18 21.48
CA ASN A 5 -3.56 19.17 21.14
C ASN A 5 -3.35 18.33 19.89
N ARG A 6 -3.01 19.00 18.78
CA ARG A 6 -2.50 18.37 17.58
C ARG A 6 -1.04 18.02 17.83
N ILE A 7 -0.76 16.78 18.18
CA ILE A 7 0.60 16.23 18.16
C ILE A 7 0.87 15.82 16.72
N ALA A 8 1.78 16.52 16.09
CA ALA A 8 2.28 16.17 14.76
C ALA A 8 2.94 14.78 14.82
N ALA A 9 2.37 13.81 14.15
CA ALA A 9 2.96 12.48 13.96
C ALA A 9 4.07 12.55 12.89
N ALA A 10 5.17 13.18 13.21
CA ALA A 10 6.42 13.14 12.46
C ALA A 10 7.45 12.41 13.31
N GLY A 11 7.45 11.08 13.30
CA GLY A 11 8.47 10.38 14.05
C GLY A 11 8.23 8.91 14.36
N ALA A 12 7.95 8.09 13.36
CA ALA A 12 7.98 6.64 13.55
C ALA A 12 8.45 5.91 12.28
N VAL A 13 9.61 6.31 11.77
CA VAL A 13 10.29 5.58 10.68
C VAL A 13 11.74 5.33 11.08
N LEU A 14 11.96 4.72 12.23
CA LEU A 14 13.32 4.32 12.64
C LEU A 14 13.28 3.05 13.50
N ALA A 15 13.00 1.91 12.88
CA ALA A 15 13.26 0.62 13.52
C ALA A 15 13.39 -0.56 12.52
N LEU A 16 14.09 -0.38 11.38
CA LEU A 16 14.42 -1.52 10.50
C LEU A 16 15.92 -1.66 10.23
N ALA A 17 16.77 -1.16 11.09
CA ALA A 17 18.21 -1.22 10.90
C ALA A 17 18.95 -1.77 12.13
N ALA A 18 18.54 -2.92 12.67
CA ALA A 18 19.36 -3.59 13.69
C ALA A 18 19.25 -5.11 13.56
N GLY A 19 20.28 -5.72 13.02
CA GLY A 19 20.44 -7.18 13.10
C GLY A 19 21.18 -7.85 11.96
N LEU A 20 22.35 -7.37 11.56
CA LEU A 20 23.30 -8.16 10.76
C LEU A 20 24.70 -8.05 11.36
N THR A 21 25.08 -8.99 12.20
CA THR A 21 26.48 -9.24 12.55
C THR A 21 27.13 -10.16 11.50
N PRO A 22 28.25 -9.79 10.89
CA PRO A 22 28.96 -10.70 9.98
C PRO A 22 29.78 -11.71 10.78
N ALA A 23 29.58 -12.99 10.50
CA ALA A 23 30.48 -14.05 10.92
C ALA A 23 31.72 -14.07 10.00
N VAL A 24 32.90 -13.88 10.57
CA VAL A 24 34.16 -14.00 9.85
C VAL A 24 34.58 -15.49 9.85
N ALA A 25 34.59 -16.09 8.66
CA ALA A 25 35.20 -17.40 8.44
C ALA A 25 36.54 -17.20 7.72
N THR A 26 37.64 -17.57 8.40
CA THR A 26 38.99 -17.64 7.83
C THR A 26 39.20 -19.01 7.20
N GLY A 27 39.41 -19.06 5.89
CA GLY A 27 39.82 -20.26 5.14
C GLY A 27 40.59 -19.88 3.89
N ALA A 28 41.80 -20.43 3.71
CA ALA A 28 42.78 -20.06 2.69
C ALA A 28 42.51 -20.69 1.32
N GLY A 29 42.72 -19.91 0.25
CA GLY A 29 43.33 -20.36 -1.00
C GLY A 29 42.44 -20.90 -2.11
N ALA A 30 41.82 -20.00 -2.90
CA ALA A 30 41.61 -20.14 -4.34
C ALA A 30 41.37 -18.70 -4.91
N ALA A 31 41.89 -18.42 -6.09
CA ALA A 31 41.69 -17.11 -6.73
C ALA A 31 40.20 -16.84 -6.88
N PRO A 32 39.71 -15.63 -6.52
CA PRO A 32 38.27 -15.34 -6.53
C PRO A 32 37.77 -15.26 -7.96
N PRO A 33 36.61 -15.87 -8.28
CA PRO A 33 35.83 -15.46 -9.43
C PRO A 33 35.46 -13.98 -9.25
N GLU A 34 35.37 -13.23 -10.33
CA GLU A 34 34.92 -11.82 -10.33
C GLU A 34 33.72 -11.66 -9.40
N GLN A 35 33.97 -11.02 -8.26
CA GLN A 35 32.91 -10.67 -7.34
C GLN A 35 32.00 -9.68 -8.04
N SER A 36 30.80 -10.12 -8.35
CA SER A 36 29.73 -9.29 -8.88
C SER A 36 29.62 -8.00 -8.06
N ASP A 37 29.43 -6.84 -8.70
CA ASP A 37 29.31 -5.51 -8.09
C ASP A 37 28.23 -5.40 -6.97
N LEU A 38 27.36 -6.39 -6.85
CA LEU A 38 26.36 -6.53 -5.78
C LEU A 38 26.95 -6.66 -4.36
N ALA A 39 28.19 -7.11 -4.22
CA ALA A 39 28.83 -7.28 -2.91
C ALA A 39 29.38 -5.95 -2.31
N ARG A 40 29.41 -4.87 -3.08
CA ARG A 40 30.03 -3.60 -2.66
C ARG A 40 29.06 -2.56 -2.11
N HIS A 41 27.74 -2.73 -2.32
CA HIS A 41 26.73 -1.79 -1.84
C HIS A 41 25.63 -2.57 -1.12
N GLY A 42 25.54 -2.39 0.20
CA GLY A 42 24.44 -2.95 0.99
C GLY A 42 23.07 -2.49 0.47
N PRO A 43 21.96 -3.04 0.98
CA PRO A 43 20.63 -2.70 0.51
C PRO A 43 20.40 -1.18 0.60
N ARG A 44 19.99 -0.59 -0.52
CA ARG A 44 19.74 0.87 -0.60
C ARG A 44 18.31 1.15 -0.13
N VAL A 45 18.17 2.05 0.84
CA VAL A 45 16.87 2.58 1.26
C VAL A 45 16.51 3.78 0.40
N ALA A 46 15.26 3.85 -0.02
CA ALA A 46 14.70 5.03 -0.68
C ALA A 46 13.47 5.54 0.05
N VAL A 47 13.28 6.85 -0.05
CA VAL A 47 12.07 7.56 0.40
C VAL A 47 11.39 8.12 -0.84
N VAL A 48 10.11 7.81 -1.01
CA VAL A 48 9.27 8.28 -2.12
C VAL A 48 8.18 9.17 -1.55
N VAL A 49 8.18 10.45 -1.95
CA VAL A 49 7.13 11.43 -1.61
C VAL A 49 6.67 12.08 -2.91
N PRO A 50 5.58 11.59 -3.54
CA PRO A 50 5.15 12.06 -4.85
C PRO A 50 4.56 13.48 -4.79
N GLY A 51 3.94 13.86 -3.66
CA GLY A 51 3.07 15.04 -3.60
C GLY A 51 1.85 14.86 -4.51
N ALA A 52 1.20 15.96 -4.85
CA ALA A 52 0.03 15.98 -5.75
C ALA A 52 0.37 16.52 -7.16
N SER A 53 1.59 16.28 -7.63
CA SER A 53 1.96 16.68 -8.99
C SER A 53 1.53 15.60 -10.00
N PRO A 54 0.76 15.94 -11.06
CA PRO A 54 0.33 14.96 -12.09
C PRO A 54 1.52 14.27 -12.77
N ARG A 55 2.71 14.88 -12.77
CA ARG A 55 3.93 14.27 -13.35
C ARG A 55 4.45 13.07 -12.54
N HIS A 56 3.96 12.88 -11.34
CA HIS A 56 4.42 11.84 -10.42
C HIS A 56 3.42 10.69 -10.26
N TRP A 57 2.32 10.76 -10.99
CA TRP A 57 1.24 9.79 -10.94
C TRP A 57 0.84 9.37 -12.35
N ASP A 58 0.47 8.12 -12.51
CA ASP A 58 0.01 7.49 -13.74
C ASP A 58 -1.36 6.86 -13.49
N PRO A 59 -2.46 7.60 -13.75
CA PRO A 59 -3.82 7.09 -13.66
C PRO A 59 -4.12 6.04 -14.73
N LEU A 60 -5.04 5.11 -14.45
CA LEU A 60 -5.60 4.24 -15.50
C LEU A 60 -6.39 5.05 -16.53
N THR A 61 -7.12 6.09 -16.07
CA THR A 61 -7.98 6.93 -16.90
C THR A 61 -7.77 8.39 -16.50
N ASP A 62 -6.99 9.14 -17.28
CA ASP A 62 -6.51 10.50 -16.94
C ASP A 62 -7.63 11.48 -16.56
N ASP A 63 -8.75 11.48 -17.27
CA ASP A 63 -9.85 12.40 -17.10
C ASP A 63 -10.68 12.16 -15.81
N LYS A 64 -10.46 11.05 -15.14
CA LYS A 64 -11.09 10.74 -13.85
C LYS A 64 -10.31 11.28 -12.65
N TRP A 65 -9.19 11.91 -12.87
CA TRP A 65 -8.31 12.34 -11.78
C TRP A 65 -8.08 13.85 -11.79
N SER A 66 -8.01 14.40 -10.58
CA SER A 66 -7.62 15.79 -10.34
C SER A 66 -6.45 15.84 -9.36
N PHE A 67 -5.52 16.75 -9.62
CA PHE A 67 -4.32 16.99 -8.82
C PHE A 67 -4.35 18.43 -8.35
N ASP A 68 -4.88 18.66 -7.14
CA ASP A 68 -5.10 20.00 -6.62
C ASP A 68 -4.42 20.22 -5.27
N GLY A 69 -3.60 21.25 -5.22
CA GLY A 69 -2.89 21.65 -3.99
C GLY A 69 -1.99 20.53 -3.47
N ASN A 70 -2.45 19.84 -2.44
CA ASN A 70 -1.73 18.72 -1.83
C ASN A 70 -2.51 17.40 -1.90
N GLN A 71 -3.54 17.31 -2.74
CA GLN A 71 -4.45 16.18 -2.84
C GLN A 71 -4.41 15.57 -4.24
N VAL A 72 -4.51 14.25 -4.30
CA VAL A 72 -4.79 13.47 -5.51
C VAL A 72 -6.20 12.95 -5.37
N VAL A 73 -7.07 13.28 -6.30
CA VAL A 73 -8.52 13.07 -6.21
C VAL A 73 -8.98 12.20 -7.37
N LEU A 74 -9.56 11.05 -7.06
CA LEU A 74 -10.40 10.30 -7.98
C LEU A 74 -11.78 10.95 -7.96
N THR A 75 -12.16 11.59 -9.05
CA THR A 75 -13.38 12.45 -9.17
C THR A 75 -14.59 11.66 -9.65
N GLU A 76 -14.37 10.52 -10.29
CA GLU A 76 -15.41 9.67 -10.84
C GLU A 76 -15.07 8.20 -10.63
N PRO A 77 -16.06 7.32 -10.38
CA PRO A 77 -15.83 5.90 -10.21
C PRO A 77 -15.20 5.25 -11.46
N GLY A 78 -14.43 4.19 -11.23
CA GLY A 78 -13.92 3.34 -12.28
C GLY A 78 -15.01 2.48 -12.93
N THR A 79 -14.64 1.85 -14.03
CA THR A 79 -15.46 0.82 -14.70
C THR A 79 -14.74 -0.51 -14.59
N ALA A 80 -15.48 -1.58 -14.28
CA ALA A 80 -14.90 -2.91 -14.15
C ALA A 80 -14.07 -3.29 -15.40
N PRO A 81 -12.76 -3.49 -15.24
CA PRO A 81 -11.89 -3.82 -16.36
C PRO A 81 -12.14 -5.25 -16.86
N SER A 82 -11.87 -5.51 -18.13
CA SER A 82 -11.86 -6.87 -18.68
C SER A 82 -10.73 -7.71 -18.07
N GLY A 83 -10.87 -9.03 -18.11
CA GLY A 83 -9.89 -10.00 -17.59
C GLY A 83 -10.03 -10.23 -16.08
N PRO A 84 -8.93 -10.45 -15.34
CA PRO A 84 -8.98 -10.77 -13.92
C PRO A 84 -9.73 -9.73 -13.09
N ARG A 85 -10.52 -10.17 -12.11
CA ARG A 85 -11.21 -9.29 -11.16
C ARG A 85 -10.19 -8.52 -10.31
N ARG A 86 -10.27 -7.21 -10.37
CA ARG A 86 -9.34 -6.28 -9.71
C ARG A 86 -10.00 -4.93 -9.49
N PRO A 87 -9.38 -3.98 -8.76
CA PRO A 87 -9.84 -2.59 -8.65
C PRO A 87 -10.10 -1.96 -10.02
N PHE A 88 -11.08 -1.04 -10.05
CA PHE A 88 -11.59 -0.50 -11.32
C PHE A 88 -10.83 0.74 -11.76
N GLU A 89 -10.38 1.57 -10.80
CA GLU A 89 -9.62 2.78 -11.10
C GLU A 89 -8.54 3.03 -10.04
N TYR A 90 -7.34 3.36 -10.48
CA TYR A 90 -6.24 3.73 -9.59
C TYR A 90 -5.17 4.53 -10.34
N ALA A 91 -4.41 5.33 -9.58
CA ALA A 91 -3.23 6.02 -10.07
C ALA A 91 -1.98 5.46 -9.37
N VAL A 92 -0.94 5.19 -10.16
CA VAL A 92 0.33 4.62 -9.70
C VAL A 92 1.37 5.73 -9.59
N VAL A 93 2.16 5.72 -8.52
CA VAL A 93 3.26 6.67 -8.34
C VAL A 93 4.41 6.31 -9.27
N THR A 94 4.77 7.24 -10.16
CA THR A 94 5.89 7.09 -11.10
C THR A 94 7.19 7.66 -10.56
N LYS A 95 7.13 8.55 -9.56
CA LYS A 95 8.32 9.15 -8.92
C LYS A 95 9.10 8.11 -8.10
N GLY A 96 10.41 8.13 -8.27
CA GLY A 96 11.34 7.28 -7.52
C GLY A 96 11.46 5.85 -8.06
N PRO A 97 12.26 5.01 -7.40
CA PRO A 97 12.47 3.63 -7.80
C PRO A 97 11.29 2.73 -7.41
N GLU A 98 11.27 1.52 -7.95
CA GLU A 98 10.50 0.43 -7.35
C GLU A 98 11.07 0.06 -5.98
N LEU A 99 10.17 -0.31 -5.07
CA LEU A 99 10.51 -0.66 -3.71
C LEU A 99 10.21 -2.13 -3.43
N SER A 100 11.03 -2.71 -2.59
CA SER A 100 10.77 -3.96 -1.88
C SER A 100 10.76 -3.67 -0.38
N SER A 101 10.12 -4.52 0.43
CA SER A 101 9.97 -4.31 1.89
C SER A 101 9.63 -2.86 2.23
N VAL A 102 8.38 -2.50 2.03
CA VAL A 102 7.92 -1.10 2.04
C VAL A 102 7.07 -0.79 3.27
N ALA A 103 7.17 0.45 3.76
CA ALA A 103 6.21 1.09 4.66
C ALA A 103 5.61 2.30 3.93
N ILE A 104 4.28 2.34 3.80
CA ILE A 104 3.52 3.37 3.10
C ILE A 104 2.65 4.09 4.10
N SER A 105 2.76 5.41 4.17
CA SER A 105 1.86 6.28 4.94
C SER A 105 1.06 7.17 3.99
N ALA A 106 -0.22 7.34 4.28
CA ALA A 106 -1.11 8.21 3.52
C ALA A 106 -2.25 8.70 4.41
N GLN A 107 -2.86 9.82 4.04
CA GLN A 107 -4.19 10.18 4.52
C GLN A 107 -5.19 9.97 3.39
N VAL A 108 -6.24 9.22 3.65
CA VAL A 108 -7.30 8.92 2.69
C VAL A 108 -8.65 9.44 3.17
N ARG A 109 -9.54 9.73 2.23
CA ARG A 109 -10.93 10.05 2.48
C ARG A 109 -11.80 9.48 1.37
N ILE A 110 -12.91 8.87 1.74
CA ILE A 110 -13.94 8.46 0.79
C ILE A 110 -14.88 9.66 0.58
N ASP A 111 -15.07 10.08 -0.67
CA ASP A 111 -15.95 11.21 -1.03
C ASP A 111 -17.37 10.77 -1.42
N GLU A 112 -17.58 9.46 -1.58
CA GLU A 112 -18.92 8.89 -1.73
C GLU A 112 -19.75 9.13 -0.47
N ALA A 113 -21.06 9.32 -0.65
CA ALA A 113 -21.97 9.60 0.46
C ALA A 113 -21.94 8.52 1.55
N VAL A 114 -22.01 8.91 2.83
CA VAL A 114 -21.90 7.96 3.97
C VAL A 114 -23.02 6.93 4.01
N GLU A 115 -24.13 7.21 3.35
CA GLU A 115 -25.30 6.33 3.20
C GLU A 115 -25.02 5.16 2.25
N VAL A 116 -24.01 5.29 1.38
CA VAL A 116 -23.56 4.20 0.50
C VAL A 116 -22.73 3.21 1.30
N THR A 117 -23.30 2.05 1.60
CA THR A 117 -22.75 1.10 2.56
C THR A 117 -21.53 0.33 2.06
N ASN A 118 -21.33 0.28 0.74
CA ASN A 118 -20.19 -0.43 0.10
C ASN A 118 -19.08 0.50 -0.38
N ARG A 119 -19.09 1.77 0.05
CA ARG A 119 -18.07 2.74 -0.37
C ARG A 119 -16.68 2.35 0.10
N ASP A 120 -15.68 2.61 -0.74
CA ASP A 120 -14.31 2.17 -0.53
C ASP A 120 -13.24 3.09 -1.13
N VAL A 121 -12.02 2.88 -0.67
CA VAL A 121 -10.77 3.27 -1.31
C VAL A 121 -9.72 2.16 -1.14
N ILE A 122 -8.68 2.19 -1.96
CA ILE A 122 -7.58 1.23 -1.87
C ILE A 122 -6.22 1.93 -1.78
N ILE A 123 -5.29 1.28 -1.08
CA ILE A 123 -3.85 1.54 -1.17
C ILE A 123 -3.21 0.40 -1.94
N VAL A 124 -2.47 0.73 -2.98
CA VAL A 124 -1.78 -0.22 -3.87
C VAL A 124 -0.29 -0.27 -3.54
N TRP A 125 0.32 -1.46 -3.58
CA TRP A 125 1.77 -1.61 -3.53
C TRP A 125 2.24 -2.82 -4.33
N ASN A 126 3.54 -2.95 -4.49
CA ASN A 126 4.18 -3.94 -5.36
C ASN A 126 3.59 -3.95 -6.78
N TYR A 127 3.13 -2.78 -7.26
CA TYR A 127 2.56 -2.68 -8.60
C TYR A 127 3.63 -2.89 -9.66
N GLN A 128 3.42 -3.88 -10.52
CA GLN A 128 4.27 -4.23 -11.65
C GLN A 128 3.53 -4.07 -12.98
N SER A 129 2.22 -4.33 -12.99
CA SER A 129 1.34 -4.20 -14.15
C SER A 129 -0.13 -4.13 -13.70
N PRO A 130 -1.08 -3.83 -14.61
CA PRO A 130 -2.51 -3.84 -14.28
C PRO A 130 -3.07 -5.16 -13.73
N THR A 131 -2.33 -6.26 -13.86
CA THR A 131 -2.73 -7.58 -13.35
C THR A 131 -1.74 -8.14 -12.31
N ARG A 132 -0.80 -7.32 -11.81
CA ARG A 132 0.24 -7.77 -10.85
C ARG A 132 0.49 -6.71 -9.79
N PHE A 133 -0.24 -6.77 -8.68
CA PHE A 133 -0.08 -5.86 -7.53
C PHE A 133 -0.79 -6.39 -6.29
N HIS A 134 -0.40 -5.86 -5.12
CA HIS A 134 -1.15 -5.98 -3.88
C HIS A 134 -1.99 -4.73 -3.63
N TYR A 135 -3.08 -4.89 -2.87
CA TYR A 135 -3.81 -3.74 -2.35
C TYR A 135 -4.49 -4.03 -1.01
N ALA A 136 -4.62 -3.00 -0.19
CA ALA A 136 -5.49 -2.96 0.97
C ALA A 136 -6.82 -2.33 0.54
N HIS A 137 -7.91 -3.03 0.73
CA HIS A 137 -9.27 -2.54 0.50
C HIS A 137 -9.82 -1.99 1.80
N LEU A 138 -10.08 -0.70 1.85
CA LEU A 138 -10.59 0.03 3.00
C LEU A 138 -12.03 0.45 2.72
N SER A 139 -12.98 -0.21 3.34
CA SER A 139 -14.42 -0.06 3.07
C SER A 139 -15.21 0.18 4.35
N THR A 140 -16.40 0.74 4.18
CA THR A 140 -17.42 0.83 5.24
C THR A 140 -18.01 -0.54 5.56
N ASP A 141 -18.23 -1.39 4.55
CA ASP A 141 -18.74 -2.75 4.72
C ASP A 141 -17.62 -3.77 5.01
N ASN A 142 -17.91 -4.76 5.82
CA ASN A 142 -17.01 -5.88 6.10
C ASN A 142 -17.70 -7.25 5.97
N THR A 143 -18.89 -7.31 5.38
CA THR A 143 -19.74 -8.51 5.32
C THR A 143 -19.66 -9.25 4.00
N ILE A 144 -18.97 -8.70 3.01
CA ILE A 144 -18.76 -9.36 1.72
C ILE A 144 -17.27 -9.57 1.42
N TYR A 145 -16.97 -10.65 0.72
CA TYR A 145 -15.61 -11.09 0.41
C TYR A 145 -14.67 -9.97 -0.10
N PRO A 146 -15.08 -9.06 -1.00
CA PRO A 146 -14.17 -8.05 -1.53
C PRO A 146 -13.85 -6.89 -0.59
N HIS A 147 -14.51 -6.73 0.56
CA HIS A 147 -14.37 -5.54 1.40
C HIS A 147 -13.49 -5.78 2.64
N ASN A 148 -12.86 -4.73 3.13
CA ASN A 148 -11.94 -4.70 4.27
C ASN A 148 -11.02 -5.91 4.32
N GLY A 149 -10.07 -5.94 3.41
CA GLY A 149 -9.12 -7.04 3.28
C GLY A 149 -7.82 -6.64 2.61
N ILE A 150 -6.86 -7.53 2.66
CA ILE A 150 -5.61 -7.48 1.91
C ILE A 150 -5.72 -8.46 0.76
N PHE A 151 -5.35 -8.03 -0.44
CA PHE A 151 -5.49 -8.82 -1.66
C PHE A 151 -4.23 -8.78 -2.51
N VAL A 152 -4.05 -9.84 -3.30
CA VAL A 152 -3.11 -9.89 -4.42
C VAL A 152 -3.85 -10.14 -5.73
N VAL A 153 -3.44 -9.45 -6.78
CA VAL A 153 -3.73 -9.77 -8.18
C VAL A 153 -2.43 -10.26 -8.80
N ALA A 154 -2.41 -11.46 -9.33
CA ALA A 154 -1.22 -12.09 -9.90
C ALA A 154 -1.61 -12.86 -11.18
N ASP A 155 -1.99 -12.10 -12.22
CA ASP A 155 -2.47 -12.57 -13.52
C ASP A 155 -3.72 -13.48 -13.44
N ALA A 156 -4.42 -13.43 -12.31
CA ALA A 156 -5.65 -14.14 -12.00
C ALA A 156 -6.60 -13.22 -11.22
N ASP A 157 -7.84 -13.65 -11.00
CA ASP A 157 -8.78 -12.96 -10.13
C ASP A 157 -8.13 -12.69 -8.76
N ARG A 158 -8.42 -11.51 -8.21
CA ARG A 158 -7.92 -11.14 -6.87
C ARG A 158 -8.11 -12.27 -5.86
N LEU A 159 -7.05 -12.56 -5.13
CA LEU A 159 -7.06 -13.50 -4.02
C LEU A 159 -7.00 -12.72 -2.72
N ARG A 160 -7.89 -13.02 -1.78
CA ARG A 160 -7.89 -12.46 -0.42
C ARG A 160 -6.83 -13.16 0.43
N LEU A 161 -6.06 -12.39 1.17
CA LEU A 161 -4.89 -12.85 1.93
C LEU A 161 -5.03 -12.65 3.44
N ASP A 162 -5.88 -11.71 3.89
CA ASP A 162 -5.89 -11.31 5.30
C ASP A 162 -6.43 -12.38 6.25
N ASP A 163 -5.82 -12.41 7.43
CA ASP A 163 -6.13 -13.36 8.50
C ASP A 163 -7.51 -13.10 9.16
N GLN A 164 -8.09 -11.92 8.92
CA GLN A 164 -9.35 -11.49 9.55
C GLN A 164 -10.60 -11.99 8.84
N TRP A 165 -10.47 -12.57 7.65
CA TRP A 165 -11.64 -13.08 6.93
C TRP A 165 -12.15 -14.39 7.51
N ASP A 166 -13.39 -14.39 8.00
CA ASP A 166 -14.12 -15.59 8.38
C ASP A 166 -15.15 -15.94 7.29
N PRO A 167 -14.90 -16.95 6.46
CA PRO A 167 -15.82 -17.35 5.40
C PRO A 167 -17.14 -17.96 5.93
N ALA A 168 -17.14 -18.52 7.14
CA ALA A 168 -18.33 -19.10 7.72
C ALA A 168 -19.30 -18.02 8.23
N ALA A 169 -18.77 -16.93 8.76
CA ALA A 169 -19.53 -15.76 9.18
C ALA A 169 -19.74 -14.74 8.07
N SER A 170 -19.09 -14.91 6.89
CA SER A 170 -18.99 -13.89 5.83
C SER A 170 -18.60 -12.53 6.41
N ARG A 171 -17.49 -12.50 7.16
CA ARG A 171 -17.06 -11.29 7.85
C ARG A 171 -15.55 -11.12 7.81
N GLY A 172 -15.11 -9.91 7.46
CA GLY A 172 -13.71 -9.48 7.49
C GLY A 172 -13.36 -8.62 8.71
N ALA A 173 -12.25 -7.92 8.62
CA ALA A 173 -11.84 -6.92 9.59
C ALA A 173 -12.96 -5.90 9.86
N ALA A 174 -12.89 -5.21 11.00
CA ALA A 174 -13.86 -4.16 11.34
C ALA A 174 -13.97 -3.13 10.21
N PRO A 175 -15.13 -2.46 10.02
CA PRO A 175 -15.26 -1.37 9.05
C PRO A 175 -14.12 -0.36 9.18
N ALA A 176 -13.43 -0.09 8.06
CA ALA A 176 -12.25 0.76 8.07
C ALA A 176 -12.61 2.23 8.12
N ILE A 177 -13.48 2.69 7.21
CA ILE A 177 -13.84 4.10 7.05
C ILE A 177 -15.36 4.21 7.02
N THR A 178 -15.95 4.76 8.10
CA THR A 178 -17.41 4.84 8.28
C THR A 178 -17.97 6.25 8.18
N ASP A 179 -17.12 7.26 8.05
CA ASP A 179 -17.47 8.67 7.99
C ASP A 179 -16.89 9.36 6.74
N ALA A 180 -16.96 10.67 6.65
CA ALA A 180 -16.42 11.48 5.56
C ALA A 180 -15.16 12.26 5.97
N GLU A 181 -14.46 11.79 7.01
CA GLU A 181 -13.27 12.45 7.53
C GLU A 181 -11.99 11.87 6.88
N TRP A 182 -10.87 12.49 7.18
CA TRP A 182 -9.56 12.00 6.79
C TRP A 182 -9.05 10.95 7.77
N HIS A 183 -8.60 9.81 7.24
CA HIS A 183 -8.02 8.71 8.00
C HIS A 183 -6.55 8.52 7.68
N ASP A 184 -5.73 8.37 8.71
CA ASP A 184 -4.32 7.99 8.57
C ASP A 184 -4.21 6.49 8.30
N VAL A 185 -3.59 6.11 7.19
CA VAL A 185 -3.33 4.71 6.82
C VAL A 185 -1.84 4.44 6.84
N LEU A 186 -1.45 3.33 7.45
CA LEU A 186 -0.10 2.79 7.38
C LEU A 186 -0.17 1.33 6.88
N VAL A 187 0.47 1.08 5.74
CA VAL A 187 0.67 -0.27 5.19
C VAL A 187 2.14 -0.63 5.30
N THR A 188 2.45 -1.79 5.84
CA THR A 188 3.81 -2.34 5.84
C THR A 188 3.85 -3.71 5.17
N HIS A 189 4.89 -3.98 4.40
CA HIS A 189 5.15 -5.28 3.81
C HIS A 189 6.65 -5.60 3.90
N ASP A 190 7.02 -6.58 4.70
CA ASP A 190 8.36 -7.18 4.69
C ASP A 190 8.36 -8.33 3.67
N THR A 191 8.89 -8.08 2.48
CA THR A 191 8.88 -9.06 1.39
C THR A 191 9.79 -10.26 1.63
N ARG A 192 10.68 -10.20 2.61
CA ARG A 192 11.54 -11.31 3.01
C ARG A 192 10.77 -12.36 3.83
N THR A 193 9.88 -11.90 4.70
CA THR A 193 9.04 -12.77 5.54
C THR A 193 7.63 -12.94 4.98
N GLY A 194 7.23 -12.08 4.07
CA GLY A 194 5.87 -11.98 3.54
C GLY A 194 4.90 -11.25 4.46
N ARG A 195 5.34 -10.80 5.66
CA ARG A 195 4.43 -10.16 6.64
C ARG A 195 3.89 -8.83 6.12
N ILE A 196 2.57 -8.72 6.12
CA ILE A 196 1.83 -7.51 5.76
C ILE A 196 0.99 -7.07 6.95
N GLU A 197 0.97 -5.77 7.22
CA GLU A 197 0.10 -5.16 8.23
C GLU A 197 -0.52 -3.87 7.68
N VAL A 198 -1.79 -3.67 7.99
CA VAL A 198 -2.53 -2.43 7.70
C VAL A 198 -3.03 -1.83 9.01
N ARG A 199 -2.68 -0.59 9.29
CA ARG A 199 -3.13 0.17 10.47
C ARG A 199 -3.89 1.40 10.04
N LEU A 200 -4.84 1.80 10.86
CA LEU A 200 -5.68 2.98 10.67
C LEU A 200 -5.58 3.90 11.89
N ASP A 201 -5.53 5.20 11.65
CA ASP A 201 -5.62 6.28 12.66
C ASP A 201 -4.64 6.16 13.83
N GLY A 202 -3.45 5.68 13.54
CA GLY A 202 -2.40 5.49 14.54
C GLY A 202 -2.68 4.39 15.57
N ALA A 203 -3.63 3.49 15.28
CA ALA A 203 -3.93 2.35 16.15
C ALA A 203 -2.67 1.52 16.41
N ARG A 204 -2.50 1.07 17.66
CA ARG A 204 -1.38 0.23 18.05
C ARG A 204 -1.44 -1.15 17.40
N GLU A 205 -2.63 -1.73 17.37
CA GLU A 205 -2.86 -3.03 16.74
C GLU A 205 -3.23 -2.84 15.26
N PRO A 206 -2.77 -3.71 14.37
CA PRO A 206 -3.17 -3.65 12.97
C PRO A 206 -4.66 -3.99 12.81
N LEU A 207 -5.32 -3.27 11.90
CA LEU A 207 -6.68 -3.59 11.46
C LEU A 207 -6.69 -4.91 10.67
N MET A 208 -5.68 -5.11 9.83
CA MET A 208 -5.55 -6.31 9.01
C MET A 208 -4.10 -6.78 8.98
N THR A 209 -3.93 -8.11 8.96
CA THR A 209 -2.63 -8.80 8.81
C THR A 209 -2.72 -9.86 7.73
N ALA A 210 -1.60 -10.15 7.07
CA ALA A 210 -1.48 -11.23 6.10
C ALA A 210 -0.04 -11.71 5.99
N THR A 211 0.15 -12.85 5.32
CA THR A 211 1.48 -13.32 4.92
C THR A 211 1.44 -13.69 3.43
N ASP A 212 2.22 -12.99 2.60
CA ASP A 212 2.34 -13.27 1.17
C ASP A 212 3.72 -12.88 0.62
N THR A 213 4.26 -13.68 -0.29
CA THR A 213 5.52 -13.46 -0.98
C THR A 213 5.39 -13.54 -2.51
N THR A 214 4.15 -13.51 -3.03
CA THR A 214 3.86 -13.65 -4.47
C THR A 214 4.49 -12.52 -5.29
N LEU A 215 4.39 -11.28 -4.80
CA LEU A 215 5.00 -10.11 -5.41
C LEU A 215 5.89 -9.41 -4.38
N THR A 216 7.16 -9.27 -4.70
CA THR A 216 8.18 -8.80 -3.73
C THR A 216 8.72 -7.41 -4.03
N ARG A 217 8.24 -6.76 -5.09
CA ARG A 217 8.67 -5.41 -5.49
C ARG A 217 7.63 -4.72 -6.34
N GLY A 218 7.74 -3.41 -6.47
CA GLY A 218 6.95 -2.61 -7.39
C GLY A 218 6.72 -1.19 -6.88
N ARG A 219 5.76 -0.52 -7.50
CA ARG A 219 5.36 0.85 -7.20
C ARG A 219 4.20 0.88 -6.21
N ILE A 220 3.91 2.05 -5.67
CA ILE A 220 2.75 2.30 -4.81
C ILE A 220 1.68 3.08 -5.59
N GLY A 221 0.45 3.09 -5.08
CA GLY A 221 -0.66 3.82 -5.69
C GLY A 221 -1.87 3.96 -4.77
N PHE A 222 -2.89 4.63 -5.29
CA PHE A 222 -4.17 4.88 -4.63
C PHE A 222 -5.30 4.73 -5.65
N GLY A 223 -6.48 4.29 -5.22
CA GLY A 223 -7.65 4.16 -6.08
C GLY A 223 -8.89 3.66 -5.36
N SER A 224 -9.82 3.08 -6.13
CA SER A 224 -11.07 2.50 -5.65
C SER A 224 -11.58 1.44 -6.63
N PHE A 225 -12.70 0.83 -6.30
CA PHE A 225 -13.50 0.02 -7.22
C PHE A 225 -14.51 0.89 -7.97
N ASP A 226 -15.72 0.96 -7.47
CA ASP A 226 -16.86 1.67 -8.05
C ASP A 226 -17.26 2.91 -7.25
N ASN A 227 -16.32 3.43 -6.45
CA ASN A 227 -16.47 4.65 -5.68
C ASN A 227 -15.39 5.67 -6.04
N PHE A 228 -15.37 6.79 -5.35
CA PHE A 228 -14.38 7.84 -5.52
C PHE A 228 -13.97 8.45 -4.17
N GLY A 229 -12.83 9.09 -4.18
CA GLY A 229 -12.21 9.60 -2.96
C GLY A 229 -10.88 10.27 -3.24
N ARG A 230 -10.15 10.57 -2.20
CA ARG A 230 -8.91 11.32 -2.31
C ARG A 230 -7.84 10.86 -1.34
N VAL A 231 -6.61 11.16 -1.72
CA VAL A 231 -5.43 10.88 -0.90
C VAL A 231 -4.54 12.11 -0.80
N ARG A 232 -3.86 12.26 0.32
CA ARG A 232 -2.83 13.28 0.53
C ARG A 232 -1.73 12.75 1.46
N HIS A 233 -0.62 13.50 1.57
CA HIS A 233 0.52 13.18 2.43
C HIS A 233 1.07 11.76 2.18
N VAL A 234 1.02 11.33 0.92
CA VAL A 234 1.53 10.01 0.52
C VAL A 234 3.04 9.99 0.65
N GLY A 235 3.52 9.00 1.36
CA GLY A 235 4.94 8.71 1.52
C GLY A 235 5.21 7.22 1.59
N ALA A 236 6.33 6.79 1.06
CA ALA A 236 6.80 5.42 1.20
C ALA A 236 8.28 5.39 1.54
N VAL A 237 8.66 4.47 2.42
CA VAL A 237 10.06 4.14 2.72
C VAL A 237 10.24 2.66 2.48
N GLY A 238 11.27 2.29 1.74
CA GLY A 238 11.52 0.88 1.46
C GLY A 238 12.92 0.63 0.90
N LEU A 239 13.23 -0.62 0.69
CA LEU A 239 14.45 -1.02 0.01
C LEU A 239 14.28 -0.80 -1.50
N VAL A 240 15.28 -0.23 -2.15
CA VAL A 240 15.31 -0.17 -3.62
C VAL A 240 15.33 -1.58 -4.17
N ALA A 241 14.39 -1.90 -5.05
CA ALA A 241 14.33 -3.20 -5.69
C ALA A 241 15.58 -3.43 -6.57
N PRO A 242 16.10 -4.67 -6.61
CA PRO A 242 17.23 -5.03 -7.45
C PRO A 242 16.89 -4.96 -8.94
#